data_b11e5de1038b973432d74ed42cd3ad22
#
_entry.id   b11e5de1038b973432d74ed42cd3ad22
#
_cell.length_a   1.000
_cell.length_b   1.000
_cell.length_c   1.000
_cell.angle_alpha   90.00
_cell.angle_beta   90.00
_cell.angle_gamma   90.00
#
_symmetry.space_group_name_H-M   'P 1'
#
loop_
_entity.id
_entity.type
_entity.pdbx_description
1 polymer ?
#
loop_
_entity_poly.entity_id
_entity_poly.type
_entity_poly.pdbx_seq_one_letter_code
_entity_poly.pdbx_strand_id
1 'polypeptide(L)'
;IDLIFMAFVNDKPAGMLEASIREYAEGCETSPVGYIEAWFVDGEFRKTGVAGELVRAAENWAKEKGCTEMGSDTWLDNEASIRAHEKLGYKEVDRLVHFVKQLEA
;
A
#
# COMPACT_ATOMS: atom_id res chain seq x y z
N ILE A 1 2.85 -13.46 -5.58
CA ILE A 1 3.93 -13.46 -4.59
C ILE A 1 3.90 -12.16 -3.83
N ASP A 2 3.94 -12.25 -2.51
CA ASP A 2 3.98 -11.08 -1.66
C ASP A 2 5.38 -10.90 -1.11
N LEU A 3 5.80 -9.65 -1.00
CA LEU A 3 7.09 -9.30 -0.43
C LEU A 3 6.87 -8.31 0.71
N ILE A 4 7.60 -8.51 1.79
CA ILE A 4 7.50 -7.64 2.96
C ILE A 4 8.77 -6.80 3.05
N PHE A 5 8.57 -5.48 3.12
CA PHE A 5 9.65 -4.52 3.33
C PHE A 5 9.61 -4.07 4.78
N MET A 6 10.77 -4.05 5.41
CA MET A 6 10.89 -3.62 6.81
C MET A 6 11.80 -2.41 6.85
N ALA A 7 11.41 -1.43 7.64
CA ALA A 7 12.24 -0.25 7.89
C ALA A 7 12.75 -0.28 9.33
N PHE A 8 14.01 0.08 9.50
CA PHE A 8 14.63 0.14 10.82
C PHE A 8 15.25 1.53 11.02
N VAL A 9 15.13 2.05 12.22
CA VAL A 9 15.79 3.28 12.62
C VAL A 9 16.59 2.97 13.88
N ASN A 10 17.90 3.14 13.82
CA ASN A 10 18.80 2.82 14.95
C ASN A 10 18.56 1.40 15.49
N ASP A 11 18.44 0.43 14.54
CA ASP A 11 18.21 -0.99 14.80
C ASP A 11 16.83 -1.32 15.41
N LYS A 12 15.92 -0.36 15.46
CA LYS A 12 14.55 -0.59 15.92
C LYS A 12 13.61 -0.71 14.72
N PRO A 13 12.70 -1.70 14.72
CA PRO A 13 11.68 -1.75 13.67
C PRO A 13 10.84 -0.49 13.68
N ALA A 14 10.79 0.22 12.57
CA ALA A 14 10.08 1.49 12.45
C ALA A 14 8.80 1.38 11.64
N GLY A 15 8.72 0.38 10.76
CA GLY A 15 7.54 0.21 9.92
C GLY A 15 7.69 -0.98 9.01
N MET A 16 6.58 -1.31 8.34
CA MET A 16 6.56 -2.41 7.40
C MET A 16 5.59 -2.09 6.26
N LEU A 17 5.82 -2.72 5.13
CA LEU A 17 4.91 -2.64 3.99
C LEU A 17 4.91 -4.00 3.31
N GLU A 18 3.72 -4.54 3.09
CA GLU A 18 3.57 -5.75 2.30
C GLU A 18 3.08 -5.35 0.92
N ALA A 19 3.74 -5.85 -0.11
CA ALA A 19 3.39 -5.57 -1.49
C ALA A 19 3.22 -6.86 -2.26
N SER A 20 2.37 -6.84 -3.26
CA SER A 20 2.13 -7.97 -4.14
C SER A 20 2.14 -7.51 -5.59
N ILE A 21 2.17 -8.48 -6.49
CA ILE A 21 1.97 -8.25 -7.92
C ILE A 21 0.64 -8.88 -8.27
N ARG A 22 -0.26 -8.07 -8.83
CA ARG A 22 -1.60 -8.51 -9.20
C ARG A 22 -1.79 -8.38 -10.70
N GLU A 23 -2.70 -9.17 -11.25
CA GLU A 23 -3.05 -9.02 -12.66
C GLU A 23 -4.02 -7.87 -12.87
N TYR A 24 -4.74 -7.46 -11.81
CA TYR A 24 -5.75 -6.42 -11.88
C TYR A 24 -5.84 -5.66 -10.56
N ALA A 25 -6.09 -4.38 -10.63
CA ALA A 25 -6.45 -3.56 -9.48
C ALA A 25 -7.38 -2.44 -9.91
N GLU A 26 -8.29 -2.04 -9.01
CA GLU A 26 -9.26 -0.99 -9.28
C GLU A 26 -8.56 0.29 -9.73
N GLY A 27 -9.05 0.86 -10.83
CA GLY A 27 -8.53 2.11 -11.35
C GLY A 27 -7.23 1.99 -12.13
N CYS A 28 -6.61 0.80 -12.19
CA CYS A 28 -5.43 0.56 -12.99
C CYS A 28 -5.82 0.11 -14.38
N GLU A 29 -5.06 0.53 -15.37
CA GLU A 29 -5.35 0.25 -16.77
C GLU A 29 -4.40 -0.79 -17.38
N THR A 30 -3.34 -1.14 -16.69
CA THR A 30 -2.31 -2.05 -17.16
C THR A 30 -2.27 -3.35 -16.35
N SER A 31 -1.49 -4.31 -16.82
CA SER A 31 -1.25 -5.58 -16.14
C SER A 31 0.17 -6.04 -16.47
N PRO A 32 0.97 -6.54 -15.52
CA PRO A 32 0.63 -6.65 -14.09
C PRO A 32 0.71 -5.29 -13.40
N VAL A 33 0.16 -5.21 -12.19
CA VAL A 33 0.23 -4.01 -11.36
C VAL A 33 0.80 -4.36 -10.00
N GLY A 34 1.55 -3.44 -9.41
CA GLY A 34 1.98 -3.58 -8.02
C GLY A 34 0.84 -3.18 -7.10
N TYR A 35 0.83 -3.73 -5.89
CA TYR A 35 -0.22 -3.42 -4.95
C TYR A 35 0.32 -3.35 -3.54
N ILE A 36 -0.05 -2.30 -2.81
CA ILE A 36 0.27 -2.18 -1.38
C ILE A 36 -0.83 -2.89 -0.62
N GLU A 37 -0.49 -4.06 -0.04
CA GLU A 37 -1.46 -4.87 0.69
C GLU A 37 -1.60 -4.43 2.14
N ALA A 38 -0.50 -3.99 2.75
CA ALA A 38 -0.47 -3.52 4.13
C ALA A 38 0.66 -2.52 4.28
N TRP A 39 0.45 -1.51 5.10
CA TRP A 39 1.43 -0.44 5.25
C TRP A 39 1.27 0.16 6.64
N PHE A 40 2.31 0.07 7.43
CA PHE A 40 2.28 0.49 8.82
C PHE A 40 3.59 1.16 9.21
N VAL A 41 3.50 2.28 9.93
CA VAL A 41 4.65 2.96 10.51
C VAL A 41 4.36 3.16 11.98
N ASP A 42 5.30 2.74 12.83
CA ASP A 42 5.20 2.92 14.26
C ASP A 42 5.07 4.39 14.59
N GLY A 43 4.20 4.72 15.58
CA GLY A 43 3.90 6.11 15.92
C GLY A 43 5.12 6.94 16.28
N GLU A 44 6.12 6.32 16.90
CA GLU A 44 7.38 6.98 17.27
C GLU A 44 8.13 7.50 16.03
N PHE A 45 7.97 6.83 14.88
CA PHE A 45 8.71 7.14 13.67
C PHE A 45 7.88 7.83 12.60
N ARG A 46 6.67 8.26 12.92
CA ARG A 46 5.85 9.01 11.98
C ARG A 46 6.49 10.37 11.71
N LYS A 47 6.30 10.87 10.50
CA LYS A 47 6.86 12.16 10.04
C LYS A 47 8.39 12.15 9.92
N THR A 48 9.00 10.97 9.85
CA THR A 48 10.44 10.83 9.69
C THR A 48 10.84 10.44 8.26
N GLY A 49 9.86 10.25 7.37
CA GLY A 49 10.13 9.82 5.99
C GLY A 49 10.13 8.33 5.80
N VAL A 50 9.98 7.55 6.86
CA VAL A 50 9.96 6.08 6.79
C VAL A 50 8.83 5.57 5.89
N ALA A 51 7.64 6.16 6.01
CA ALA A 51 6.49 5.77 5.22
C ALA A 51 6.78 5.88 3.72
N GLY A 52 7.33 7.00 3.29
CA GLY A 52 7.66 7.23 1.88
C GLY A 52 8.77 6.33 1.39
N GLU A 53 9.77 6.04 2.23
CA GLU A 53 10.85 5.14 1.85
C GLU A 53 10.35 3.71 1.63
N LEU A 54 9.42 3.25 2.47
CA LEU A 54 8.80 1.94 2.29
C LEU A 54 8.05 1.85 0.96
N VAL A 55 7.28 2.88 0.65
CA VAL A 55 6.51 2.92 -0.59
C VAL A 55 7.44 2.96 -1.79
N ARG A 56 8.51 3.77 -1.74
CA ARG A 56 9.47 3.82 -2.85
C ARG A 56 10.16 2.49 -3.09
N ALA A 57 10.51 1.76 -2.01
CA ALA A 57 11.09 0.43 -2.14
C ALA A 57 10.13 -0.52 -2.84
N ALA A 58 8.86 -0.49 -2.45
CA ALA A 58 7.83 -1.33 -3.08
C ALA A 58 7.61 -0.95 -4.54
N GLU A 59 7.58 0.34 -4.83
CA GLU A 59 7.41 0.83 -6.21
C GLU A 59 8.58 0.40 -7.10
N ASN A 60 9.80 0.50 -6.60
CA ASN A 60 10.97 0.07 -7.35
C ASN A 60 10.93 -1.43 -7.63
N TRP A 61 10.53 -2.22 -6.64
CA TRP A 61 10.37 -3.65 -6.81
C TRP A 61 9.30 -3.96 -7.87
N ALA A 62 8.17 -3.26 -7.84
CA ALA A 62 7.11 -3.44 -8.83
C ALA A 62 7.59 -3.10 -10.24
N LYS A 63 8.36 -2.02 -10.38
CA LYS A 63 8.96 -1.66 -11.67
C LYS A 63 9.86 -2.77 -12.20
N GLU A 64 10.66 -3.39 -11.34
CA GLU A 64 11.53 -4.49 -11.74
C GLU A 64 10.72 -5.70 -12.22
N LYS A 65 9.48 -5.83 -11.75
CA LYS A 65 8.57 -6.89 -12.18
C LYS A 65 7.75 -6.52 -13.42
N GLY A 66 8.04 -5.38 -14.01
CA GLY A 66 7.37 -4.94 -15.24
C GLY A 66 6.12 -4.11 -15.03
N CYS A 67 5.85 -3.70 -13.80
CA CYS A 67 4.66 -2.89 -13.51
C CYS A 67 4.92 -1.42 -13.82
N THR A 68 3.89 -0.75 -14.34
CA THR A 68 3.91 0.69 -14.56
C THR A 68 2.88 1.42 -13.70
N GLU A 69 2.11 0.67 -12.93
CA GLU A 69 1.12 1.23 -12.01
C GLU A 69 1.20 0.55 -10.66
N MET A 70 0.83 1.27 -9.62
CA MET A 70 0.82 0.78 -8.26
C MET A 70 -0.53 1.12 -7.65
N GLY A 71 -1.26 0.10 -7.18
CA GLY A 71 -2.53 0.29 -6.50
C GLY A 71 -2.39 0.15 -5.00
N SER A 72 -3.40 0.60 -4.29
CA SER A 72 -3.46 0.52 -2.84
C SER A 72 -4.89 0.75 -2.41
N ASP A 73 -5.20 0.45 -1.15
CA ASP A 73 -6.50 0.79 -0.58
C ASP A 73 -6.36 1.18 0.88
N THR A 74 -7.40 1.79 1.41
CA THR A 74 -7.50 2.09 2.82
C THR A 74 -8.97 2.24 3.18
N TRP A 75 -9.27 2.26 4.47
CA TRP A 75 -10.64 2.48 4.93
C TRP A 75 -11.08 3.92 4.65
N LEU A 76 -12.37 4.10 4.35
CA LEU A 76 -12.94 5.41 4.01
C LEU A 76 -12.74 6.46 5.10
N ASP A 77 -12.72 6.03 6.36
CA ASP A 77 -12.57 6.93 7.49
C ASP A 77 -11.13 7.08 7.98
N ASN A 78 -10.18 6.47 7.29
CA ASN A 78 -8.77 6.60 7.64
C ASN A 78 -8.17 7.82 6.93
N GLU A 79 -8.47 9.00 7.44
CA GLU A 79 -8.04 10.26 6.82
C GLU A 79 -6.53 10.39 6.77
N ALA A 80 -5.83 9.93 7.81
CA ALA A 80 -4.37 10.01 7.85
C ALA A 80 -3.74 9.19 6.71
N SER A 81 -4.27 7.99 6.48
CA SER A 81 -3.80 7.13 5.39
C SER A 81 -4.10 7.74 4.03
N ILE A 82 -5.30 8.28 3.86
CA ILE A 82 -5.69 8.94 2.60
C ILE A 82 -4.71 10.08 2.29
N ARG A 83 -4.43 10.93 3.27
CA ARG A 83 -3.49 12.03 3.08
C ARG A 83 -2.07 11.55 2.77
N ALA A 84 -1.65 10.48 3.44
CA ALA A 84 -0.32 9.90 3.19
C ALA A 84 -0.20 9.40 1.75
N HIS A 85 -1.25 8.71 1.25
CA HIS A 85 -1.27 8.25 -0.14
C HIS A 85 -1.20 9.44 -1.12
N GLU A 86 -2.02 10.45 -0.89
CA GLU A 86 -2.06 11.63 -1.76
C GLU A 86 -0.72 12.34 -1.80
N LYS A 87 -0.07 12.45 -0.66
CA LYS A 87 1.23 13.10 -0.53
C LYS A 87 2.31 12.39 -1.37
N LEU A 88 2.16 11.09 -1.57
CA LEU A 88 3.09 10.29 -2.36
C LEU A 88 2.68 10.17 -3.83
N GLY A 89 1.64 10.89 -4.23
CA GLY A 89 1.21 10.95 -5.62
C GLY A 89 0.11 9.96 -5.99
N TYR A 90 -0.44 9.25 -5.01
CA TYR A 90 -1.56 8.35 -5.27
C TYR A 90 -2.85 9.14 -5.36
N LYS A 91 -3.74 8.74 -6.25
CA LYS A 91 -5.03 9.39 -6.44
C LYS A 91 -6.14 8.42 -6.11
N GLU A 92 -7.17 8.91 -5.42
CA GLU A 92 -8.36 8.12 -5.17
C GLU A 92 -9.06 7.83 -6.49
N VAL A 93 -9.37 6.57 -6.75
CA VAL A 93 -9.98 6.14 -8.02
C VAL A 93 -11.33 5.46 -7.82
N ASP A 94 -11.61 4.98 -6.60
CA ASP A 94 -12.86 4.26 -6.35
C ASP A 94 -13.16 4.19 -4.86
N ARG A 95 -14.42 3.95 -4.53
CA ARG A 95 -14.89 3.69 -3.16
C ARG A 95 -15.77 2.46 -3.19
N LEU A 96 -15.60 1.59 -2.19
CA LEU A 96 -16.29 0.30 -2.13
C LEU A 96 -17.17 0.18 -0.91
N VAL A 97 -18.31 -0.49 -1.10
CA VAL A 97 -19.17 -0.92 0.00
C VAL A 97 -19.12 -2.44 0.03
N HIS A 98 -18.85 -3.02 1.18
CA HIS A 98 -18.77 -4.47 1.37
C HIS A 98 -20.07 -4.98 2.00
N PHE A 99 -20.52 -6.14 1.54
CA PHE A 99 -21.72 -6.78 2.06
C PHE A 99 -21.40 -8.19 2.52
N VAL A 100 -22.08 -8.64 3.56
CA VAL A 100 -21.98 -10.01 4.02
C VAL A 100 -23.35 -10.50 4.45
N LYS A 101 -23.61 -11.77 4.23
CA LYS A 101 -24.82 -12.43 4.69
C LYS A 101 -24.43 -13.77 5.30
N GLN A 102 -24.92 -14.04 6.50
CA GLN A 102 -24.73 -15.36 7.11
C GLN A 102 -25.68 -16.34 6.42
N LEU A 103 -25.15 -17.49 6.02
CA LEU A 103 -25.96 -18.51 5.37
C LEU A 103 -26.39 -19.55 6.37
N GLU A 104 -27.64 -19.98 6.27
CA GLU A 104 -28.14 -21.07 7.10
C GLU A 104 -27.58 -22.39 6.60
N ALA A 105 -27.30 -23.28 7.56
CA ALA A 105 -26.71 -24.59 7.24
C ALA A 105 -27.75 -25.53 6.59
#